data_9c236beeb9f562f5300a2b269a8dd139
#
_entry.id   9c236beeb9f562f5300a2b269a8dd139
#
_cell.length_a   1.000
_cell.length_b   1.000
_cell.length_c   1.000
_cell.angle_alpha   90.00
_cell.angle_beta   90.00
_cell.angle_gamma   90.00
#
_symmetry.space_group_name_H-M   'P 1'
#
loop_
_entity.id
_entity.type
_entity.pdbx_description
1 polymer ?
#
loop_
_entity_poly.entity_id
_entity_poly.type
_entity_poly.pdbx_seq_one_letter_code
_entity_poly.pdbx_strand_id
1 'polypeptide(L)'
;LVGSEMCIRDSLFPYDFRNDVSVMCTVMAVDHDCSPEIAALIGTSAALAISDIPWNGPVAALKVGLVDGKLVFNPDAEQRKVSDLDVTVVSTGKKVVMIEAGANEVPNDVMFEAIKQAHEENQKQIALINQMVQEIGKPKFEYPHADFNYELFNKITADFMDEAKAAMDTDDKNVREQRWNAMIEKWHEKYLEEYPNMDQY
;
A
#
# COMPACT_ATOMS: atom_id res chain seq x y z
N LEU A 1 9.30 5.63 -9.74
CA LEU A 1 8.69 5.50 -8.39
C LEU A 1 7.18 5.22 -8.41
N VAL A 2 6.66 4.62 -9.51
CA VAL A 2 5.20 4.45 -9.69
C VAL A 2 4.59 3.45 -8.69
N GLY A 3 5.35 2.46 -8.21
CA GLY A 3 4.85 1.45 -7.27
C GLY A 3 4.73 1.94 -5.82
N SER A 4 5.62 2.82 -5.37
CA SER A 4 5.64 3.32 -3.98
C SER A 4 4.51 4.31 -3.68
N GLU A 5 4.02 5.04 -4.67
CA GLU A 5 2.93 6.01 -4.52
C GLU A 5 1.61 5.33 -4.17
N MET A 6 1.27 4.22 -4.82
CA MET A 6 0.01 3.50 -4.58
C MET A 6 -0.08 2.92 -3.17
N CYS A 7 1.01 2.37 -2.64
CA CYS A 7 0.99 1.73 -1.32
C CYS A 7 0.96 2.73 -0.17
N ILE A 8 1.65 3.85 -0.31
CA ILE A 8 1.62 4.92 0.70
C ILE A 8 0.31 5.70 0.61
N ARG A 9 -0.19 5.95 -0.59
CA ARG A 9 -1.39 6.75 -0.83
C ARG A 9 -2.68 6.02 -0.46
N ASP A 10 -2.93 4.85 -1.05
CA ASP A 10 -4.26 4.24 -1.03
C ASP A 10 -4.52 3.36 0.20
N SER A 11 -3.46 2.87 0.87
CA SER A 11 -3.61 1.91 1.96
C SER A 11 -3.39 2.48 3.35
N LEU A 12 -2.79 3.67 3.48
CA LEU A 12 -2.32 4.20 4.76
C LEU A 12 -2.86 5.59 5.11
N PHE A 13 -3.45 6.31 4.16
CA PHE A 13 -4.25 7.48 4.51
C PHE A 13 -5.66 7.04 4.94
N PRO A 14 -6.31 7.77 5.85
CA PRO A 14 -7.71 7.55 6.16
C PRO A 14 -8.56 7.65 4.87
N TYR A 15 -9.55 6.77 4.73
CA TYR A 15 -10.35 6.66 3.50
C TYR A 15 -11.13 7.94 3.15
N ASP A 16 -11.44 8.74 4.15
CA ASP A 16 -12.17 10.01 4.06
C ASP A 16 -11.26 11.25 3.99
N PHE A 17 -9.93 11.05 4.01
CA PHE A 17 -8.96 12.12 3.89
C PHE A 17 -8.92 12.65 2.45
N ARG A 18 -9.27 13.92 2.25
CA ARG A 18 -9.42 14.55 0.93
C ARG A 18 -8.40 15.63 0.63
N ASN A 19 -7.52 15.95 1.58
CA ASN A 19 -6.48 16.94 1.35
C ASN A 19 -5.39 16.37 0.43
N ASP A 20 -4.86 17.22 -0.44
CA ASP A 20 -3.71 16.86 -1.26
C ASP A 20 -2.46 16.73 -0.39
N VAL A 21 -1.71 15.65 -0.62
CA VAL A 21 -0.40 15.43 -0.01
C VAL A 21 0.65 15.31 -1.11
N SER A 22 1.65 16.18 -1.04
CA SER A 22 2.80 16.15 -1.96
C SER A 22 4.05 15.74 -1.20
N VAL A 23 4.75 14.73 -1.71
CA VAL A 23 6.05 14.29 -1.18
C VAL A 23 7.10 14.49 -2.26
N MET A 24 8.14 15.27 -1.92
CA MET A 24 9.26 15.51 -2.82
C MET A 24 10.53 14.87 -2.26
N CYS A 25 11.11 13.93 -3.01
CA CYS A 25 12.39 13.31 -2.67
C CYS A 25 13.49 13.88 -3.57
N THR A 26 14.49 14.54 -2.97
CA THR A 26 15.65 15.06 -3.69
C THR A 26 16.85 14.16 -3.41
N VAL A 27 17.40 13.56 -4.46
CA VAL A 27 18.61 12.75 -4.37
C VAL A 27 19.82 13.67 -4.30
N MET A 28 20.48 13.72 -3.14
CA MET A 28 21.64 14.57 -2.90
C MET A 28 22.98 13.84 -3.14
N ALA A 29 23.00 12.53 -2.91
CA ALA A 29 24.16 11.66 -3.14
C ALA A 29 23.65 10.25 -3.46
N VAL A 30 24.42 9.50 -4.23
CA VAL A 30 24.12 8.10 -4.57
C VAL A 30 25.34 7.25 -4.30
N ASP A 31 25.13 6.12 -3.62
CA ASP A 31 26.07 5.02 -3.52
C ASP A 31 25.54 3.88 -4.40
N HIS A 32 26.40 3.31 -5.25
CA HIS A 32 25.99 2.21 -6.15
C HIS A 32 25.60 0.93 -5.40
N ASP A 33 26.04 0.77 -4.17
CA ASP A 33 25.72 -0.39 -3.33
C ASP A 33 24.39 -0.23 -2.58
N CYS A 34 23.88 1.00 -2.49
CA CYS A 34 22.62 1.29 -1.82
C CYS A 34 21.56 1.77 -2.81
N SER A 35 20.37 1.14 -2.81
CA SER A 35 19.25 1.57 -3.65
C SER A 35 18.68 2.90 -3.17
N PRO A 36 18.71 3.98 -3.99
CA PRO A 36 18.14 5.27 -3.62
C PRO A 36 16.60 5.20 -3.45
N GLU A 37 15.95 4.25 -4.10
CA GLU A 37 14.49 4.03 -4.00
C GLU A 37 14.10 3.59 -2.59
N ILE A 38 14.86 2.66 -2.00
CA ILE A 38 14.63 2.19 -0.62
C ILE A 38 14.86 3.33 0.37
N ALA A 39 15.94 4.09 0.19
CA ALA A 39 16.21 5.26 1.04
C ALA A 39 15.11 6.32 0.95
N ALA A 40 14.61 6.60 -0.27
CA ALA A 40 13.51 7.54 -0.50
C ALA A 40 12.21 7.06 0.17
N LEU A 41 11.89 5.77 0.09
CA LEU A 41 10.70 5.20 0.71
C LEU A 41 10.76 5.29 2.24
N ILE A 42 11.89 4.93 2.83
CA ILE A 42 12.10 5.04 4.29
C ILE A 42 12.06 6.51 4.74
N GLY A 43 12.72 7.41 4.00
CA GLY A 43 12.72 8.84 4.28
C GLY A 43 11.32 9.45 4.19
N THR A 44 10.54 9.09 3.18
CA THR A 44 9.14 9.49 3.04
C THR A 44 8.30 8.99 4.21
N SER A 45 8.46 7.71 4.57
CA SER A 45 7.76 7.12 5.70
C SER A 45 8.07 7.83 7.02
N ALA A 46 9.34 8.12 7.28
CA ALA A 46 9.75 8.87 8.47
C ALA A 46 9.19 10.30 8.47
N ALA A 47 9.28 11.00 7.32
CA ALA A 47 8.78 12.37 7.20
C ALA A 47 7.26 12.46 7.45
N LEU A 48 6.47 11.56 6.86
CA LEU A 48 5.03 11.49 7.11
C LEU A 48 4.71 11.11 8.55
N ALA A 49 5.45 10.16 9.12
CA ALA A 49 5.21 9.70 10.48
C ALA A 49 5.44 10.81 11.52
N ILE A 50 6.52 11.61 11.39
CA ILE A 50 6.83 12.71 12.32
C ILE A 50 6.04 13.99 12.05
N SER A 51 5.43 14.14 10.86
CA SER A 51 4.63 15.31 10.48
C SER A 51 3.28 15.33 11.21
N ASP A 52 2.56 16.42 11.05
CA ASP A 52 1.18 16.55 11.52
C ASP A 52 0.13 15.96 10.56
N ILE A 53 0.54 15.44 9.40
CA ILE A 53 -0.36 14.83 8.43
C ILE A 53 -0.98 13.52 8.98
N PRO A 54 -2.32 13.34 8.94
CA PRO A 54 -2.98 12.09 9.33
C PRO A 54 -2.55 10.94 8.41
N TRP A 55 -1.82 9.99 8.95
CA TRP A 55 -1.28 8.86 8.22
C TRP A 55 -1.11 7.63 9.13
N ASN A 56 -1.54 6.46 8.66
CA ASN A 56 -1.59 5.20 9.42
C ASN A 56 -0.32 4.33 9.28
N GLY A 57 0.80 4.94 8.85
CA GLY A 57 2.11 4.31 8.88
C GLY A 57 2.70 4.22 10.31
N PRO A 58 4.00 3.94 10.45
CA PRO A 58 5.00 3.93 9.39
C PRO A 58 5.04 2.65 8.56
N VAL A 59 5.73 2.75 7.42
CA VAL A 59 6.16 1.61 6.60
C VAL A 59 7.67 1.56 6.52
N ALA A 60 8.20 0.38 6.25
CA ALA A 60 9.58 0.17 5.89
C ALA A 60 9.69 -0.72 4.65
N ALA A 61 10.79 -0.61 3.95
CA ALA A 61 11.06 -1.37 2.75
C ALA A 61 12.50 -1.88 2.73
N LEU A 62 12.68 -3.04 2.09
CA LEU A 62 13.99 -3.53 1.70
C LEU A 62 13.91 -4.38 0.43
N LYS A 63 15.05 -4.55 -0.22
CA LYS A 63 15.24 -5.50 -1.31
C LYS A 63 15.80 -6.81 -0.80
N VAL A 64 15.35 -7.91 -1.39
CA VAL A 64 15.87 -9.25 -1.14
C VAL A 64 16.42 -9.82 -2.43
N GLY A 65 17.65 -10.26 -2.40
CA GLY A 65 18.30 -11.05 -3.44
C GLY A 65 18.50 -12.51 -3.03
N LEU A 66 18.77 -13.36 -4.02
CA LEU A 66 19.18 -14.76 -3.82
C LEU A 66 20.53 -14.98 -4.50
N VAL A 67 21.59 -15.11 -3.70
CA VAL A 67 22.97 -15.28 -4.19
C VAL A 67 23.53 -16.58 -3.62
N ASP A 68 24.00 -17.47 -4.47
CA ASP A 68 24.53 -18.80 -4.09
C ASP A 68 23.55 -19.57 -3.18
N GLY A 69 22.23 -19.48 -3.47
CA GLY A 69 21.17 -20.15 -2.71
C GLY A 69 20.90 -19.55 -1.33
N LYS A 70 21.42 -18.36 -1.03
CA LYS A 70 21.20 -17.65 0.24
C LYS A 70 20.47 -16.34 0.02
N LEU A 71 19.51 -16.04 0.89
CA LEU A 71 18.84 -14.75 0.90
C LEU A 71 19.79 -13.66 1.39
N VAL A 72 19.85 -12.55 0.65
CA VAL A 72 20.65 -11.37 0.95
C VAL A 72 19.75 -10.16 1.00
N PHE A 73 19.79 -9.39 2.10
CA PHE A 73 18.98 -8.19 2.26
C PHE A 73 19.75 -6.95 1.79
N ASN A 74 19.10 -6.12 0.97
CA ASN A 74 19.70 -4.96 0.32
C ASN A 74 21.00 -5.32 -0.39
N PRO A 75 20.97 -6.24 -1.39
CA PRO A 75 22.17 -6.70 -2.07
C PRO A 75 22.94 -5.54 -2.70
N ASP A 76 24.26 -5.56 -2.60
CA ASP A 76 25.17 -4.61 -3.24
C ASP A 76 25.18 -4.75 -4.77
N ALA A 77 25.92 -3.88 -5.46
CA ALA A 77 25.94 -3.83 -6.92
C ALA A 77 26.44 -5.13 -7.56
N GLU A 78 27.41 -5.83 -6.95
CA GLU A 78 27.95 -7.10 -7.47
C GLU A 78 26.99 -8.25 -7.18
N GLN A 79 26.38 -8.28 -6.01
CA GLN A 79 25.39 -9.28 -5.62
C GLN A 79 24.15 -9.20 -6.52
N ARG A 80 23.68 -7.99 -6.86
CA ARG A 80 22.54 -7.80 -7.78
C ARG A 80 22.77 -8.39 -9.18
N LYS A 81 24.02 -8.37 -9.68
CA LYS A 81 24.34 -8.91 -11.02
C LYS A 81 24.18 -10.43 -11.12
N VAL A 82 24.37 -11.14 -10.01
CA VAL A 82 24.37 -12.60 -9.94
C VAL A 82 23.17 -13.15 -9.18
N SER A 83 22.29 -12.30 -8.71
CA SER A 83 21.12 -12.70 -7.94
C SER A 83 20.04 -13.27 -8.83
N ASP A 84 19.47 -14.42 -8.44
CA ASP A 84 18.30 -15.03 -9.09
C ASP A 84 16.97 -14.43 -8.64
N LEU A 85 17.02 -13.52 -7.66
CA LEU A 85 15.87 -12.88 -7.06
C LEU A 85 16.08 -11.38 -6.92
N ASP A 86 15.10 -10.57 -7.31
CA ASP A 86 15.00 -9.14 -6.99
C ASP A 86 13.59 -8.86 -6.49
N VAL A 87 13.42 -8.87 -5.16
CA VAL A 87 12.13 -8.63 -4.52
C VAL A 87 12.22 -7.42 -3.63
N THR A 88 11.33 -6.45 -3.87
CA THR A 88 11.08 -5.34 -2.96
C THR A 88 9.88 -5.66 -2.08
N VAL A 89 10.06 -5.61 -0.77
CA VAL A 89 9.00 -5.86 0.21
C VAL A 89 8.77 -4.61 1.06
N VAL A 90 7.56 -4.10 1.04
CA VAL A 90 7.12 -2.99 1.89
C VAL A 90 6.17 -3.51 2.95
N SER A 91 6.41 -3.14 4.20
CA SER A 91 5.64 -3.62 5.34
C SER A 91 5.24 -2.49 6.30
N THR A 92 4.08 -2.65 6.92
CA THR A 92 3.71 -1.97 8.16
C THR A 92 4.16 -2.80 9.37
N GLY A 93 3.91 -2.32 10.58
CA GLY A 93 4.15 -3.10 11.80
C GLY A 93 3.32 -4.38 11.91
N LYS A 94 2.33 -4.59 11.03
CA LYS A 94 1.39 -5.72 11.15
C LYS A 94 1.37 -6.63 9.92
N LYS A 95 1.63 -6.10 8.73
CA LYS A 95 1.46 -6.85 7.47
C LYS A 95 2.32 -6.28 6.36
N VAL A 96 2.59 -7.13 5.37
CA VAL A 96 3.14 -6.72 4.08
C VAL A 96 2.06 -5.96 3.31
N VAL A 97 2.41 -4.82 2.74
CA VAL A 97 1.49 -3.95 1.98
C VAL A 97 1.83 -3.87 0.51
N MET A 98 3.10 -4.17 0.15
CA MET A 98 3.54 -4.21 -1.24
C MET A 98 4.63 -5.27 -1.43
N ILE A 99 4.56 -5.95 -2.56
CA ILE A 99 5.60 -6.85 -3.07
C ILE A 99 5.78 -6.52 -4.55
N GLU A 100 7.02 -6.24 -4.95
CA GLU A 100 7.42 -6.15 -6.34
C GLU A 100 8.53 -7.18 -6.57
N ALA A 101 8.33 -8.12 -7.49
CA ALA A 101 9.21 -9.26 -7.64
C ALA A 101 9.63 -9.50 -9.08
N GLY A 102 10.93 -9.70 -9.28
CA GLY A 102 11.55 -10.31 -10.44
C GLY A 102 12.33 -11.55 -10.00
N ALA A 103 12.20 -12.66 -10.73
CA ALA A 103 12.88 -13.90 -10.37
C ALA A 103 13.22 -14.77 -11.59
N ASN A 104 14.32 -15.50 -11.53
CA ASN A 104 14.72 -16.51 -12.49
C ASN A 104 14.24 -17.89 -12.00
N GLU A 105 12.92 -18.17 -12.14
CA GLU A 105 12.30 -19.45 -11.79
C GLU A 105 12.59 -19.92 -10.34
N VAL A 106 12.65 -18.98 -9.39
CA VAL A 106 12.87 -19.29 -7.97
C VAL A 106 11.67 -20.07 -7.42
N PRO A 107 11.87 -21.17 -6.64
CA PRO A 107 10.80 -21.95 -6.05
C PRO A 107 9.89 -21.12 -5.13
N ASN A 108 8.60 -21.45 -5.08
CA ASN A 108 7.61 -20.70 -4.32
C ASN A 108 7.89 -20.64 -2.82
N ASP A 109 8.44 -21.68 -2.24
CA ASP A 109 8.82 -21.76 -0.83
C ASP A 109 9.98 -20.80 -0.51
N VAL A 110 10.96 -20.68 -1.40
CA VAL A 110 12.09 -19.73 -1.26
C VAL A 110 11.56 -18.30 -1.39
N MET A 111 10.68 -18.02 -2.36
CA MET A 111 10.04 -16.72 -2.53
C MET A 111 9.23 -16.32 -1.27
N PHE A 112 8.44 -17.25 -0.75
CA PHE A 112 7.65 -17.02 0.45
C PHE A 112 8.52 -16.73 1.67
N GLU A 113 9.62 -17.49 1.84
CA GLU A 113 10.56 -17.26 2.94
C GLU A 113 11.27 -15.90 2.80
N ALA A 114 11.63 -15.49 1.57
CA ALA A 114 12.22 -14.18 1.30
C ALA A 114 11.27 -13.05 1.76
N ILE A 115 9.99 -13.13 1.42
CA ILE A 115 8.98 -12.13 1.79
C ILE A 115 8.79 -12.10 3.32
N LYS A 116 8.73 -13.27 3.95
CA LYS A 116 8.54 -13.38 5.40
C LYS A 116 9.72 -12.78 6.17
N GLN A 117 10.95 -13.15 5.82
CA GLN A 117 12.14 -12.62 6.47
C GLN A 117 12.30 -11.12 6.20
N ALA A 118 11.95 -10.65 4.99
CA ALA A 118 11.91 -9.22 4.69
C ALA A 118 10.94 -8.45 5.60
N HIS A 119 9.77 -9.01 5.86
CA HIS A 119 8.82 -8.41 6.80
C HIS A 119 9.40 -8.32 8.22
N GLU A 120 10.08 -9.37 8.68
CA GLU A 120 10.74 -9.40 9.99
C GLU A 120 11.86 -8.36 10.09
N GLU A 121 12.71 -8.22 9.05
CA GLU A 121 13.75 -7.19 9.01
C GLU A 121 13.19 -5.76 8.95
N ASN A 122 12.11 -5.55 8.22
CA ASN A 122 11.43 -4.25 8.16
C ASN A 122 10.93 -3.77 9.54
N GLN A 123 10.64 -4.68 10.47
CA GLN A 123 10.20 -4.30 11.83
C GLN A 123 11.26 -3.49 12.58
N LYS A 124 12.55 -3.72 12.32
CA LYS A 124 13.65 -2.97 12.95
C LYS A 124 13.64 -1.50 12.51
N GLN A 125 13.39 -1.25 11.22
CA GLN A 125 13.28 0.10 10.67
C GLN A 125 12.03 0.80 11.17
N ILE A 126 10.91 0.10 11.23
CA ILE A 126 9.63 0.61 11.79
C ILE A 126 9.79 1.01 13.25
N ALA A 127 10.51 0.19 14.04
CA ALA A 127 10.79 0.52 15.45
C ALA A 127 11.60 1.83 15.58
N LEU A 128 12.60 2.03 14.71
CA LEU A 128 13.38 3.26 14.67
C LEU A 128 12.50 4.47 14.32
N ILE A 129 11.66 4.36 13.28
CA ILE A 129 10.75 5.46 12.90
C ILE A 129 9.78 5.77 14.03
N ASN A 130 9.24 4.76 14.71
CA ASN A 130 8.37 4.96 15.87
C ASN A 130 9.09 5.67 17.03
N GLN A 131 10.37 5.37 17.25
CA GLN A 131 11.18 6.11 18.23
C GLN A 131 11.32 7.58 17.82
N MET A 132 11.59 7.87 16.55
CA MET A 132 11.63 9.26 16.05
C MET A 132 10.30 9.98 16.27
N VAL A 133 9.17 9.30 16.03
CA VAL A 133 7.83 9.87 16.30
C VAL A 133 7.65 10.22 17.78
N GLN A 134 8.14 9.39 18.70
CA GLN A 134 8.06 9.67 20.14
C GLN A 134 8.91 10.88 20.56
N GLU A 135 10.07 11.08 19.92
CA GLU A 135 11.00 12.14 20.28
C GLU A 135 10.65 13.50 19.64
N ILE A 136 10.24 13.50 18.37
CA ILE A 136 10.08 14.73 17.57
C ILE A 136 8.77 14.80 16.76
N GLY A 137 7.90 13.80 16.90
CA GLY A 137 6.64 13.74 16.15
C GLY A 137 5.67 14.86 16.55
N LYS A 138 4.91 15.34 15.59
CA LYS A 138 3.84 16.33 15.80
C LYS A 138 2.51 15.65 16.01
N PRO A 139 1.59 16.25 16.80
CA PRO A 139 0.18 15.83 16.81
C PRO A 139 -0.41 15.88 15.41
N LYS A 140 -1.21 14.87 15.05
CA LYS A 140 -1.89 14.87 13.75
C LYS A 140 -3.00 15.92 13.75
N PHE A 141 -3.13 16.69 12.65
CA PHE A 141 -4.20 17.68 12.53
C PHE A 141 -5.56 16.97 12.33
N GLU A 142 -6.59 17.61 12.85
CA GLU A 142 -7.97 17.17 12.64
C GLU A 142 -8.48 17.71 11.29
N TYR A 143 -9.28 16.93 10.59
CA TYR A 143 -9.90 17.30 9.32
C TYR A 143 -11.38 16.91 9.33
N PRO A 144 -12.22 17.51 8.48
CA PRO A 144 -13.62 17.13 8.38
C PRO A 144 -13.75 15.67 7.96
N HIS A 145 -14.37 14.85 8.81
CA HIS A 145 -14.66 13.45 8.50
C HIS A 145 -15.97 13.36 7.72
N ALA A 146 -16.03 12.49 6.71
CA ALA A 146 -17.26 12.11 6.07
C ALA A 146 -17.96 11.05 6.94
N ASP A 147 -19.16 11.36 7.41
CA ASP A 147 -19.98 10.37 8.11
C ASP A 147 -20.42 9.28 7.12
N PHE A 148 -20.00 8.04 7.40
CA PHE A 148 -20.40 6.90 6.59
C PHE A 148 -21.89 6.61 6.81
N ASN A 149 -22.67 6.65 5.74
CA ASN A 149 -24.11 6.40 5.81
C ASN A 149 -24.39 4.88 5.90
N TYR A 150 -24.36 4.35 7.13
CA TYR A 150 -24.65 2.92 7.40
C TYR A 150 -26.06 2.51 7.00
N GLU A 151 -27.04 3.41 7.03
CA GLU A 151 -28.41 3.11 6.61
C GLU A 151 -28.47 2.83 5.12
N LEU A 152 -27.91 3.72 4.31
CA LEU A 152 -27.83 3.53 2.86
C LEU A 152 -27.00 2.29 2.52
N PHE A 153 -25.87 2.09 3.17
CA PHE A 153 -25.02 0.89 2.97
C PHE A 153 -25.80 -0.40 3.22
N ASN A 154 -26.58 -0.46 4.31
CA ASN A 154 -27.36 -1.65 4.65
C ASN A 154 -28.49 -1.88 3.64
N LYS A 155 -29.16 -0.82 3.15
CA LYS A 155 -30.18 -0.91 2.10
C LYS A 155 -29.59 -1.44 0.80
N ILE A 156 -28.49 -0.87 0.32
CA ILE A 156 -27.81 -1.31 -0.90
C ILE A 156 -27.35 -2.77 -0.76
N THR A 157 -26.77 -3.11 0.39
CA THR A 157 -26.31 -4.47 0.67
C THR A 157 -27.47 -5.47 0.63
N ALA A 158 -28.60 -5.14 1.25
CA ALA A 158 -29.77 -6.01 1.27
C ALA A 158 -30.34 -6.24 -0.14
N ASP A 159 -30.35 -5.21 -0.97
CA ASP A 159 -31.01 -5.25 -2.28
C ASP A 159 -30.11 -5.79 -3.41
N PHE A 160 -28.82 -5.57 -3.33
CA PHE A 160 -27.89 -5.81 -4.45
C PHE A 160 -26.76 -6.81 -4.17
N MET A 161 -26.67 -7.39 -2.97
CA MET A 161 -25.57 -8.33 -2.63
C MET A 161 -25.50 -9.54 -3.56
N ASP A 162 -26.65 -10.10 -3.94
CA ASP A 162 -26.68 -11.28 -4.81
C ASP A 162 -26.32 -10.91 -6.26
N GLU A 163 -26.74 -9.74 -6.73
CA GLU A 163 -26.33 -9.21 -8.04
C GLU A 163 -24.84 -8.87 -8.07
N ALA A 164 -24.30 -8.31 -6.99
CA ALA A 164 -22.88 -8.06 -6.83
C ALA A 164 -22.04 -9.35 -6.90
N LYS A 165 -22.47 -10.41 -6.20
CA LYS A 165 -21.81 -11.72 -6.29
C LYS A 165 -21.86 -12.27 -7.71
N ALA A 166 -23.02 -12.21 -8.37
CA ALA A 166 -23.18 -12.68 -9.75
C ALA A 166 -22.36 -11.87 -10.75
N ALA A 167 -22.20 -10.56 -10.53
CA ALA A 167 -21.34 -9.71 -11.34
C ALA A 167 -19.86 -10.10 -11.24
N MET A 168 -19.41 -10.52 -10.05
CA MET A 168 -18.03 -10.94 -9.79
C MET A 168 -17.74 -12.38 -10.22
N ASP A 169 -18.77 -13.23 -10.41
CA ASP A 169 -18.63 -14.64 -10.76
C ASP A 169 -18.37 -14.83 -12.27
N THR A 170 -17.17 -14.43 -12.70
CA THR A 170 -16.67 -14.61 -14.06
C THR A 170 -15.16 -14.42 -14.11
N ASP A 171 -14.47 -15.20 -14.95
CA ASP A 171 -13.03 -15.08 -15.19
C ASP A 171 -12.71 -13.93 -16.18
N ASP A 172 -13.70 -13.49 -16.97
CA ASP A 172 -13.51 -12.39 -17.94
C ASP A 172 -13.63 -11.02 -17.24
N LYS A 173 -12.52 -10.28 -17.25
CA LYS A 173 -12.43 -8.95 -16.64
C LYS A 173 -13.44 -7.95 -17.27
N ASN A 174 -13.62 -7.96 -18.58
CA ASN A 174 -14.49 -7.01 -19.25
C ASN A 174 -15.97 -7.29 -18.96
N VAL A 175 -16.35 -8.58 -18.90
CA VAL A 175 -17.72 -8.99 -18.53
C VAL A 175 -18.00 -8.59 -17.08
N ARG A 176 -17.04 -8.81 -16.18
CA ARG A 176 -17.15 -8.40 -14.76
C ARG A 176 -17.36 -6.89 -14.63
N GLU A 177 -16.55 -6.09 -15.31
CA GLU A 177 -16.64 -4.64 -15.28
C GLU A 177 -17.99 -4.13 -15.83
N GLN A 178 -18.46 -4.68 -16.93
CA GLN A 178 -19.76 -4.32 -17.51
C GLN A 178 -20.92 -4.64 -16.55
N ARG A 179 -20.92 -5.85 -15.96
CA ARG A 179 -21.95 -6.25 -15.00
C ARG A 179 -21.93 -5.39 -13.74
N TRP A 180 -20.74 -5.08 -13.26
CA TRP A 180 -20.53 -4.24 -12.07
C TRP A 180 -21.06 -2.83 -12.31
N ASN A 181 -20.70 -2.20 -13.42
CA ASN A 181 -21.16 -0.86 -13.77
C ASN A 181 -22.67 -0.81 -13.97
N ALA A 182 -23.26 -1.79 -14.64
CA ALA A 182 -24.71 -1.87 -14.80
C ALA A 182 -25.45 -2.00 -13.45
N MET A 183 -24.89 -2.71 -12.49
CA MET A 183 -25.42 -2.81 -11.13
C MET A 183 -25.29 -1.47 -10.40
N ILE A 184 -24.17 -0.77 -10.52
CA ILE A 184 -23.96 0.57 -9.92
C ILE A 184 -25.03 1.55 -10.45
N GLU A 185 -25.27 1.58 -11.76
CA GLU A 185 -26.30 2.43 -12.35
C GLU A 185 -27.69 2.16 -11.76
N LYS A 186 -28.06 0.88 -11.61
CA LYS A 186 -29.36 0.50 -11.02
C LYS A 186 -29.55 0.96 -9.58
N TRP A 187 -28.54 0.74 -8.70
CA TRP A 187 -28.70 1.17 -7.31
C TRP A 187 -28.62 2.69 -7.18
N HIS A 188 -27.84 3.36 -8.04
CA HIS A 188 -27.78 4.80 -8.12
C HIS A 188 -29.15 5.39 -8.48
N GLU A 189 -29.78 4.90 -9.56
CA GLU A 189 -31.15 5.32 -9.95
C GLU A 189 -32.17 5.06 -8.83
N LYS A 190 -32.09 3.90 -8.17
CA LYS A 190 -33.02 3.50 -7.11
C LYS A 190 -32.97 4.42 -5.90
N TYR A 191 -31.78 4.87 -5.51
CA TYR A 191 -31.57 5.59 -4.26
C TYR A 191 -31.35 7.10 -4.43
N LEU A 192 -31.19 7.60 -5.66
CA LEU A 192 -30.91 9.02 -5.92
C LEU A 192 -31.95 9.98 -5.35
N GLU A 193 -33.26 9.63 -5.40
CA GLU A 193 -34.31 10.47 -4.87
C GLU A 193 -34.31 10.55 -3.33
N GLU A 194 -34.00 9.42 -2.66
CA GLU A 194 -33.95 9.35 -1.20
C GLU A 194 -32.64 9.93 -0.64
N TYR A 195 -31.51 9.76 -1.39
CA TYR A 195 -30.17 10.19 -0.99
C TYR A 195 -29.50 11.03 -2.09
N PRO A 196 -29.94 12.28 -2.33
CA PRO A 196 -29.46 13.10 -3.45
C PRO A 196 -27.97 13.47 -3.37
N ASN A 197 -27.34 13.30 -2.21
CA ASN A 197 -25.91 13.58 -1.97
C ASN A 197 -25.07 12.30 -1.81
N MET A 198 -25.56 11.14 -2.24
CA MET A 198 -24.85 9.87 -2.00
C MET A 198 -23.48 9.76 -2.67
N ASP A 199 -23.23 10.52 -3.73
CA ASP A 199 -21.94 10.58 -4.40
C ASP A 199 -20.85 11.34 -3.61
N GLN A 200 -21.22 11.92 -2.47
CA GLN A 200 -20.32 12.66 -1.58
C GLN A 200 -19.81 11.79 -0.41
N TYR A 201 -20.28 10.54 -0.30
CA TYR A 201 -19.97 9.64 0.81
C TYR A 201 -18.99 8.53 0.43
#